data_3db7f9563e078787dd37be7d1d126388
#
_entry.id   3db7f9563e078787dd37be7d1d126388
#
_cell.length_a   1.000
_cell.length_b   1.000
_cell.length_c   1.000
_cell.angle_alpha   90.00
_cell.angle_beta   90.00
_cell.angle_gamma   90.00
#
_symmetry.space_group_name_H-M   'P 1'
#
loop_
_entity.id
_entity.type
_entity.pdbx_description
1 polymer ?
#
loop_
_entity_poly.entity_id
_entity_poly.type
_entity_poly.pdbx_seq_one_letter_code
_entity_poly.pdbx_strand_id
1 'polypeptide(L)'
;MNRLLIFRNTLFSMSSETEVKFRVGDLRTVRRKLHAAGFRLKTRRTHEMNTLYDLPGGVLRKHRELLRLRQYGSEWKLTFKSKGKIGRHSTRDELETGVSDGKLMDAILRALGYSPSFRYEKFRQEWTDSKGEVVVDETPIGNFCEIEGSSRWIDATAKKLGVNHADYITKNYATLFAEWRRETRSRAQEMTFQVVKKGHN
;
A
#
# COMPACT_ATOMS: atom_id res chain seq x y z
N MET A 1 -19.37 42.00 -23.64
CA MET A 1 -19.99 40.66 -23.57
C MET A 1 -18.99 39.75 -22.83
N ASN A 2 -19.10 39.76 -21.50
CA ASN A 2 -18.17 39.01 -20.63
C ASN A 2 -18.61 37.53 -20.57
N ARG A 3 -17.78 36.63 -21.12
CA ARG A 3 -17.94 35.19 -20.90
C ARG A 3 -17.41 34.85 -19.50
N LEU A 4 -18.33 34.64 -18.57
CA LEU A 4 -18.05 34.08 -17.25
C LEU A 4 -17.61 32.62 -17.42
N LEU A 5 -16.33 32.34 -17.27
CA LEU A 5 -15.82 30.98 -17.15
C LEU A 5 -16.18 30.45 -15.75
N ILE A 6 -17.24 29.66 -15.70
CA ILE A 6 -17.61 28.95 -14.49
C ILE A 6 -16.57 27.79 -14.35
N PHE A 7 -15.54 27.98 -13.52
CA PHE A 7 -14.75 26.86 -13.01
C PHE A 7 -15.69 26.02 -12.14
N ARG A 8 -16.10 24.87 -12.65
CA ARG A 8 -16.70 23.86 -11.79
C ARG A 8 -15.68 23.57 -10.69
N ASN A 9 -16.05 23.88 -9.45
CA ASN A 9 -15.35 23.41 -8.26
C ASN A 9 -15.33 21.88 -8.30
N THR A 10 -14.28 21.30 -8.82
CA THR A 10 -13.97 19.89 -8.60
C THR A 10 -13.52 19.82 -7.15
N LEU A 11 -14.43 19.52 -6.25
CA LEU A 11 -14.11 19.10 -4.90
C LEU A 11 -13.21 17.85 -5.06
N PHE A 12 -11.92 18.00 -4.79
CA PHE A 12 -11.02 16.86 -4.67
C PHE A 12 -11.59 15.99 -3.55
N SER A 13 -12.10 14.82 -3.90
CA SER A 13 -12.54 13.85 -2.92
C SER A 13 -11.30 13.29 -2.25
N MET A 14 -10.97 13.80 -1.07
CA MET A 14 -10.05 13.12 -0.17
C MET A 14 -10.77 11.86 0.32
N SER A 15 -10.31 10.69 -0.11
CA SER A 15 -10.82 9.44 0.42
C SER A 15 -10.13 9.14 1.75
N SER A 16 -10.91 8.85 2.78
CA SER A 16 -10.36 8.33 4.04
C SER A 16 -10.28 6.82 3.93
N GLU A 17 -9.07 6.28 3.91
CA GLU A 17 -8.78 4.86 3.85
C GLU A 17 -8.61 4.32 5.28
N THR A 18 -9.33 3.26 5.62
CA THR A 18 -9.15 2.54 6.89
C THR A 18 -8.78 1.10 6.59
N GLU A 19 -7.66 0.64 7.12
CA GLU A 19 -7.12 -0.67 6.83
C GLU A 19 -6.51 -1.36 8.07
N VAL A 20 -6.38 -2.68 7.97
CA VAL A 20 -5.49 -3.49 8.80
C VAL A 20 -4.73 -4.46 7.91
N LYS A 21 -3.56 -4.86 8.37
CA LYS A 21 -2.71 -5.87 7.73
C LYS A 21 -2.47 -7.02 8.72
N PHE A 22 -2.22 -8.22 8.22
CA PHE A 22 -1.77 -9.36 9.02
C PHE A 22 -0.91 -10.30 8.18
N ARG A 23 -0.07 -11.09 8.85
CA ARG A 23 0.77 -12.08 8.16
C ARG A 23 -0.06 -13.31 7.78
N VAL A 24 0.27 -13.91 6.64
CA VAL A 24 -0.32 -15.15 6.17
C VAL A 24 0.79 -16.14 5.77
N GLY A 25 0.65 -17.38 6.19
CA GLY A 25 1.60 -18.43 5.82
C GLY A 25 1.28 -19.01 4.44
N ASP A 26 0.09 -19.59 4.31
CA ASP A 26 -0.34 -20.27 3.08
C ASP A 26 -1.39 -19.48 2.30
N LEU A 27 -0.99 -19.00 1.13
CA LEU A 27 -1.83 -18.22 0.23
C LEU A 27 -3.01 -19.03 -0.33
N ARG A 28 -2.87 -20.35 -0.50
CA ARG A 28 -3.96 -21.21 -0.98
C ARG A 28 -5.09 -21.26 0.04
N THR A 29 -4.73 -21.39 1.31
CA THR A 29 -5.69 -21.40 2.41
C THR A 29 -6.43 -20.06 2.51
N VAL A 30 -5.75 -18.93 2.39
CA VAL A 30 -6.39 -17.59 2.39
C VAL A 30 -7.37 -17.45 1.24
N ARG A 31 -6.95 -17.79 0.01
CA ARG A 31 -7.81 -17.73 -1.18
C ARG A 31 -9.06 -18.60 -1.03
N ARG A 32 -8.92 -19.82 -0.49
CA ARG A 32 -10.06 -20.70 -0.21
C ARG A 32 -11.02 -20.11 0.82
N LYS A 33 -10.49 -19.51 1.90
CA LYS A 33 -11.31 -18.82 2.91
C LYS A 33 -12.05 -17.61 2.33
N LEU A 34 -11.40 -16.82 1.46
CA LEU A 34 -12.03 -15.68 0.78
C LEU A 34 -13.19 -16.15 -0.10
N HIS A 35 -13.00 -17.19 -0.92
CA HIS A 35 -14.09 -17.77 -1.71
C HIS A 35 -15.24 -18.27 -0.84
N ALA A 36 -14.94 -19.01 0.24
CA ALA A 36 -15.94 -19.51 1.17
C ALA A 36 -16.70 -18.40 1.91
N ALA A 37 -16.05 -17.24 2.12
CA ALA A 37 -16.65 -16.05 2.73
C ALA A 37 -17.45 -15.19 1.72
N GLY A 38 -17.54 -15.59 0.43
CA GLY A 38 -18.31 -14.90 -0.59
C GLY A 38 -17.58 -13.78 -1.32
N PHE A 39 -16.25 -13.68 -1.17
CA PHE A 39 -15.45 -12.71 -1.92
C PHE A 39 -15.23 -13.15 -3.36
N ARG A 40 -15.24 -12.17 -4.26
CA ARG A 40 -14.92 -12.35 -5.67
C ARG A 40 -13.54 -11.78 -5.97
N LEU A 41 -12.77 -12.46 -6.82
CA LEU A 41 -11.50 -11.95 -7.32
C LEU A 41 -11.78 -10.73 -8.22
N LYS A 42 -11.26 -9.56 -7.81
CA LYS A 42 -11.35 -8.28 -8.54
C LYS A 42 -10.16 -8.13 -9.48
N THR A 43 -8.95 -8.35 -8.95
CA THR A 43 -7.70 -8.25 -9.72
C THR A 43 -6.88 -9.50 -9.52
N ARG A 44 -6.43 -10.11 -10.63
CA ARG A 44 -5.54 -11.28 -10.62
C ARG A 44 -4.17 -10.87 -10.05
N ARG A 45 -3.34 -11.89 -9.76
CA ARG A 45 -1.96 -11.70 -9.30
C ARG A 45 -1.19 -10.79 -10.26
N THR A 46 -0.97 -9.55 -9.85
CA THR A 46 -0.33 -8.50 -10.63
C THR A 46 0.92 -8.01 -9.90
N HIS A 47 1.99 -7.79 -10.65
CA HIS A 47 3.23 -7.21 -10.11
C HIS A 47 3.02 -5.73 -9.80
N GLU A 48 3.49 -5.32 -8.64
CA GLU A 48 3.45 -3.94 -8.16
C GLU A 48 4.86 -3.51 -7.73
N MET A 49 5.35 -2.43 -8.31
CA MET A 49 6.60 -1.76 -7.92
C MET A 49 6.27 -0.39 -7.36
N ASN A 50 6.84 -0.08 -6.21
CA ASN A 50 6.62 1.19 -5.50
C ASN A 50 7.94 1.90 -5.25
N THR A 51 7.94 3.20 -5.48
CA THR A 51 9.00 4.10 -5.05
C THR A 51 8.40 5.16 -4.12
N LEU A 52 8.88 5.21 -2.89
CA LEU A 52 8.57 6.29 -1.96
C LEU A 52 9.57 7.41 -2.15
N TYR A 53 9.07 8.63 -2.12
CA TYR A 53 9.88 9.85 -2.24
C TYR A 53 9.84 10.63 -0.95
N ASP A 54 10.94 11.33 -0.67
CA ASP A 54 11.03 12.26 0.45
C ASP A 54 11.92 13.45 0.06
N LEU A 55 11.80 14.52 0.81
CA LEU A 55 12.69 15.66 0.73
C LEU A 55 13.97 15.42 1.55
N PRO A 56 15.07 16.16 1.28
CA PRO A 56 16.27 16.10 2.09
C PRO A 56 15.95 16.21 3.58
N GLY A 57 16.58 15.36 4.39
CA GLY A 57 16.31 15.28 5.82
C GLY A 57 15.09 14.44 6.22
N GLY A 58 14.35 13.84 5.26
CA GLY A 58 13.23 12.95 5.56
C GLY A 58 11.99 13.67 6.10
N VAL A 59 11.60 14.76 5.46
CA VAL A 59 10.54 15.67 5.91
C VAL A 59 9.20 14.96 5.98
N LEU A 60 8.79 14.28 4.89
CA LEU A 60 7.50 13.57 4.84
C LEU A 60 7.44 12.46 5.89
N ARG A 61 8.52 11.70 6.03
CA ARG A 61 8.62 10.64 7.05
C ARG A 61 8.49 11.20 8.48
N LYS A 62 9.13 12.32 8.78
CA LYS A 62 9.04 12.99 10.10
C LYS A 62 7.61 13.46 10.38
N HIS A 63 6.90 13.91 9.36
CA HIS A 63 5.49 14.30 9.46
C HIS A 63 4.53 13.10 9.39
N ARG A 64 5.04 11.88 9.20
CA ARG A 64 4.26 10.66 9.03
C ARG A 64 3.38 10.70 7.78
N GLU A 65 3.83 11.41 6.77
CA GLU A 65 3.27 11.52 5.43
C GLU A 65 4.02 10.60 4.47
N LEU A 66 3.41 10.33 3.31
CA LEU A 66 4.00 9.46 2.30
C LEU A 66 3.67 9.99 0.91
N LEU A 67 4.68 10.06 0.06
CA LEU A 67 4.54 10.30 -1.38
C LEU A 67 5.05 9.07 -2.11
N ARG A 68 4.20 8.45 -2.95
CA ARG A 68 4.48 7.18 -3.62
C ARG A 68 4.18 7.29 -5.11
N LEU A 69 5.13 6.90 -5.94
CA LEU A 69 4.91 6.57 -7.34
C LEU A 69 4.85 5.05 -7.47
N ARG A 70 3.72 4.53 -7.93
CA ARG A 70 3.43 3.09 -8.04
C ARG A 70 3.25 2.69 -9.49
N GLN A 71 3.91 1.63 -9.91
CA GLN A 71 3.59 0.89 -11.12
C GLN A 71 2.83 -0.37 -10.73
N TYR A 72 1.62 -0.54 -11.25
CA TYR A 72 0.76 -1.70 -11.01
C TYR A 72 0.39 -2.33 -12.35
N GLY A 73 1.06 -3.41 -12.72
CA GLY A 73 1.04 -3.91 -14.08
C GLY A 73 1.57 -2.85 -15.06
N SER A 74 0.72 -2.38 -15.97
CA SER A 74 1.04 -1.31 -16.92
C SER A 74 0.66 0.10 -16.44
N GLU A 75 -0.13 0.21 -15.38
CA GLU A 75 -0.65 1.47 -14.89
C GLU A 75 0.29 2.15 -13.89
N TRP A 76 0.36 3.49 -13.96
CA TRP A 76 1.11 4.29 -13.01
C TRP A 76 0.16 5.17 -12.21
N LYS A 77 0.47 5.31 -10.91
CA LYS A 77 -0.30 6.15 -9.98
C LYS A 77 0.65 6.91 -9.07
N LEU A 78 0.32 8.17 -8.84
CA LEU A 78 0.95 9.01 -7.82
C LEU A 78 -0.01 9.13 -6.64
N THR A 79 0.47 8.77 -5.45
CA THR A 79 -0.33 8.76 -4.23
C THR A 79 0.35 9.61 -3.16
N PHE A 80 -0.40 10.51 -2.53
CA PHE A 80 -0.01 11.16 -1.28
C PHE A 80 -0.93 10.66 -0.17
N LYS A 81 -0.33 10.23 0.96
CA LYS A 81 -1.06 9.86 2.18
C LYS A 81 -0.68 10.82 3.30
N SER A 82 -1.69 11.41 3.94
CA SER A 82 -1.49 12.33 5.08
C SER A 82 -1.06 11.57 6.34
N LYS A 83 -0.73 12.35 7.38
CA LYS A 83 -0.54 11.84 8.74
C LYS A 83 -1.84 11.19 9.22
N GLY A 84 -1.84 9.86 9.31
CA GLY A 84 -3.02 9.12 9.75
C GLY A 84 -3.17 9.02 11.26
N LYS A 85 -4.32 8.49 11.67
CA LYS A 85 -4.58 8.01 13.02
C LYS A 85 -4.25 6.52 13.07
N ILE A 86 -3.45 6.12 14.06
CA ILE A 86 -3.06 4.72 14.29
C ILE A 86 -3.70 4.28 15.61
N GLY A 87 -4.53 3.28 15.53
CA GLY A 87 -5.17 2.60 16.65
C GLY A 87 -5.22 1.11 16.37
N ARG A 88 -6.36 0.46 16.63
CA ARG A 88 -6.62 -0.92 16.18
C ARG A 88 -6.60 -1.02 14.66
N HIS A 89 -7.07 0.01 13.96
CA HIS A 89 -6.98 0.18 12.52
C HIS A 89 -6.07 1.37 12.21
N SER A 90 -5.49 1.40 11.00
CA SER A 90 -4.84 2.58 10.43
C SER A 90 -5.84 3.33 9.58
N THR A 91 -6.00 4.63 9.82
CA THR A 91 -6.88 5.50 9.01
C THR A 91 -6.10 6.70 8.52
N ARG A 92 -6.13 6.98 7.21
CA ARG A 92 -5.41 8.09 6.56
C ARG A 92 -6.25 8.70 5.45
N ASP A 93 -6.07 9.99 5.26
CA ASP A 93 -6.56 10.65 4.05
C ASP A 93 -5.57 10.42 2.92
N GLU A 94 -6.11 10.08 1.76
CA GLU A 94 -5.35 9.75 0.57
C GLU A 94 -5.79 10.60 -0.61
N LEU A 95 -4.79 11.10 -1.36
CA LEU A 95 -4.94 11.71 -2.69
C LEU A 95 -4.22 10.82 -3.69
N GLU A 96 -4.94 10.27 -4.65
CA GLU A 96 -4.37 9.42 -5.69
C GLU A 96 -4.82 9.87 -7.08
N THR A 97 -3.90 9.85 -8.04
CA THR A 97 -4.18 10.15 -9.44
C THR A 97 -3.41 9.20 -10.35
N GLY A 98 -4.01 8.87 -11.49
CA GLY A 98 -3.32 8.17 -12.57
C GLY A 98 -2.25 9.05 -13.21
N VAL A 99 -1.17 8.41 -13.66
CA VAL A 99 -0.04 9.04 -14.34
C VAL A 99 0.18 8.34 -15.67
N SER A 100 0.18 9.08 -16.77
CA SER A 100 0.36 8.51 -18.11
C SER A 100 1.79 8.03 -18.37
N ASP A 101 2.79 8.72 -17.81
CA ASP A 101 4.21 8.40 -17.92
C ASP A 101 4.89 8.46 -16.55
N GLY A 102 5.10 7.28 -15.94
CA GLY A 102 5.74 7.17 -14.64
C GLY A 102 7.22 7.57 -14.64
N LYS A 103 7.94 7.40 -15.76
CA LYS A 103 9.34 7.81 -15.85
C LYS A 103 9.47 9.33 -15.88
N LEU A 104 8.61 10.01 -16.63
CA LEU A 104 8.54 11.46 -16.64
C LEU A 104 8.12 12.01 -15.27
N MET A 105 7.19 11.33 -14.58
CA MET A 105 6.78 11.73 -13.22
C MET A 105 7.94 11.57 -12.21
N ASP A 106 8.73 10.50 -12.29
CA ASP A 106 9.96 10.36 -11.47
C ASP A 106 10.93 11.53 -11.72
N ALA A 107 11.14 11.91 -12.99
CA ALA A 107 12.00 13.04 -13.34
C ALA A 107 11.46 14.38 -12.79
N ILE A 108 10.15 14.61 -12.87
CA ILE A 108 9.50 15.80 -12.31
C ILE A 108 9.67 15.85 -10.79
N LEU A 109 9.42 14.75 -10.09
CA LEU A 109 9.58 14.69 -8.63
C LEU A 109 11.02 15.01 -8.22
N ARG A 110 12.01 14.49 -8.96
CA ARG A 110 13.43 14.82 -8.73
C ARG A 110 13.76 16.28 -8.98
N ALA A 111 13.22 16.86 -10.05
CA ALA A 111 13.40 18.28 -10.36
C ALA A 111 12.79 19.19 -9.29
N LEU A 112 11.71 18.73 -8.61
CA LEU A 112 11.09 19.40 -7.47
C LEU A 112 11.85 19.18 -6.13
N GLY A 113 13.00 18.48 -6.15
CA GLY A 113 13.83 18.24 -4.97
C GLY A 113 13.50 16.97 -4.17
N TYR A 114 12.52 16.17 -4.62
CA TYR A 114 12.27 14.87 -4.01
C TYR A 114 13.29 13.84 -4.46
N SER A 115 13.62 12.90 -3.58
CA SER A 115 14.51 11.78 -3.88
C SER A 115 13.86 10.46 -3.47
N PRO A 116 14.11 9.34 -4.20
CA PRO A 116 13.70 8.03 -3.76
C PRO A 116 14.27 7.72 -2.38
N SER A 117 13.39 7.42 -1.42
CA SER A 117 13.76 7.10 -0.03
C SER A 117 13.62 5.62 0.28
N PHE A 118 12.74 4.91 -0.44
CA PHE A 118 12.54 3.48 -0.28
C PHE A 118 11.87 2.89 -1.53
N ARG A 119 12.37 1.73 -1.98
CA ARG A 119 11.77 0.96 -3.08
C ARG A 119 11.33 -0.40 -2.60
N TYR A 120 10.14 -0.83 -3.03
CA TYR A 120 9.65 -2.17 -2.73
C TYR A 120 8.74 -2.69 -3.84
N GLU A 121 8.72 -4.00 -3.95
CA GLU A 121 7.84 -4.70 -4.88
C GLU A 121 7.07 -5.81 -4.18
N LYS A 122 5.99 -6.22 -4.81
CA LYS A 122 5.15 -7.33 -4.39
C LYS A 122 4.33 -7.85 -5.57
N PHE A 123 3.76 -9.02 -5.41
CA PHE A 123 2.65 -9.45 -6.24
C PHE A 123 1.37 -9.33 -5.44
N ARG A 124 0.36 -8.66 -6.01
CA ARG A 124 -0.90 -8.34 -5.36
C ARG A 124 -2.08 -9.03 -6.06
N GLN A 125 -3.01 -9.56 -5.26
CA GLN A 125 -4.34 -9.95 -5.69
C GLN A 125 -5.38 -9.19 -4.89
N GLU A 126 -6.45 -8.73 -5.53
CA GLU A 126 -7.52 -7.97 -4.89
C GLU A 126 -8.82 -8.75 -4.94
N TRP A 127 -9.53 -8.76 -3.82
CA TRP A 127 -10.79 -9.45 -3.62
C TRP A 127 -11.81 -8.50 -3.02
N THR A 128 -13.09 -8.64 -3.39
CA THR A 128 -14.16 -7.76 -2.89
C THR A 128 -15.45 -8.52 -2.65
N ASP A 129 -16.23 -8.07 -1.66
CA ASP A 129 -17.63 -8.44 -1.46
C ASP A 129 -18.59 -7.26 -1.75
N SER A 130 -18.08 -6.21 -2.41
CA SER A 130 -18.76 -4.93 -2.73
C SER A 130 -18.93 -3.98 -1.53
N LYS A 131 -18.53 -4.37 -0.31
CA LYS A 131 -18.55 -3.51 0.90
C LYS A 131 -17.16 -3.03 1.30
N GLY A 132 -16.12 -3.71 0.82
CA GLY A 132 -14.73 -3.42 1.05
C GLY A 132 -13.84 -4.32 0.23
N GLU A 133 -12.54 -4.22 0.47
CA GLU A 133 -11.53 -4.96 -0.26
C GLU A 133 -10.64 -5.79 0.67
N VAL A 134 -10.24 -6.95 0.19
CA VAL A 134 -9.22 -7.78 0.81
C VAL A 134 -8.11 -8.00 -0.19
N VAL A 135 -6.91 -7.64 0.21
CA VAL A 135 -5.73 -7.71 -0.64
C VAL A 135 -4.83 -8.82 -0.13
N VAL A 136 -4.29 -9.62 -1.05
CA VAL A 136 -3.33 -10.68 -0.75
C VAL A 136 -2.01 -10.31 -1.41
N ASP A 137 -1.00 -10.02 -0.59
CA ASP A 137 0.32 -9.55 -1.01
C ASP A 137 1.38 -10.63 -0.78
N GLU A 138 2.07 -11.00 -1.85
CA GLU A 138 3.30 -11.79 -1.82
C GLU A 138 4.48 -10.83 -1.86
N THR A 139 5.24 -10.72 -0.78
CA THR A 139 6.35 -9.77 -0.66
C THR A 139 7.68 -10.50 -0.45
N PRO A 140 8.83 -9.85 -0.70
CA PRO A 140 10.14 -10.43 -0.43
C PRO A 140 10.38 -10.83 1.04
N ILE A 141 9.61 -10.26 1.98
CA ILE A 141 9.76 -10.51 3.43
C ILE A 141 8.62 -11.34 4.03
N GLY A 142 7.86 -12.04 3.17
CA GLY A 142 6.74 -12.90 3.54
C GLY A 142 5.42 -12.41 2.96
N ASN A 143 4.36 -13.18 3.24
CA ASN A 143 3.04 -12.90 2.70
C ASN A 143 2.18 -12.13 3.70
N PHE A 144 1.37 -11.23 3.19
CA PHE A 144 0.46 -10.42 3.99
C PHE A 144 -0.93 -10.40 3.37
N CYS A 145 -1.90 -10.15 4.21
CA CYS A 145 -3.25 -9.81 3.78
C CYS A 145 -3.59 -8.43 4.35
N GLU A 146 -4.20 -7.57 3.54
CA GLU A 146 -4.74 -6.29 3.97
C GLU A 146 -6.26 -6.33 3.84
N ILE A 147 -6.98 -5.76 4.79
CA ILE A 147 -8.44 -5.61 4.76
C ILE A 147 -8.73 -4.13 4.84
N GLU A 148 -9.42 -3.58 3.84
CA GLU A 148 -9.73 -2.17 3.69
C GLU A 148 -11.24 -1.96 3.60
N GLY A 149 -11.78 -1.05 4.43
CA GLY A 149 -13.19 -0.71 4.48
C GLY A 149 -13.60 -0.05 5.78
N SER A 150 -14.88 -0.12 6.15
CA SER A 150 -15.31 0.37 7.46
C SER A 150 -14.77 -0.50 8.60
N SER A 151 -14.42 0.09 9.73
CA SER A 151 -13.83 -0.62 10.89
C SER A 151 -14.65 -1.85 11.32
N ARG A 152 -15.99 -1.74 11.33
CA ARG A 152 -16.88 -2.85 11.66
C ARG A 152 -16.81 -3.98 10.64
N TRP A 153 -16.73 -3.65 9.35
CA TRP A 153 -16.62 -4.63 8.27
C TRP A 153 -15.24 -5.30 8.28
N ILE A 154 -14.16 -4.53 8.53
CA ILE A 154 -12.80 -5.05 8.71
C ILE A 154 -12.78 -6.13 9.79
N ASP A 155 -13.28 -5.82 11.00
CA ASP A 155 -13.26 -6.75 12.12
C ASP A 155 -14.11 -8.01 11.83
N ALA A 156 -15.27 -7.85 11.19
CA ALA A 156 -16.12 -8.97 10.79
C ALA A 156 -15.45 -9.87 9.74
N THR A 157 -14.75 -9.26 8.77
CA THR A 157 -14.01 -9.96 7.71
C THR A 157 -12.80 -10.70 8.28
N ALA A 158 -12.01 -10.05 9.12
CA ALA A 158 -10.88 -10.67 9.80
C ALA A 158 -11.32 -11.91 10.61
N LYS A 159 -12.42 -11.81 11.35
CA LYS A 159 -13.01 -12.94 12.08
C LYS A 159 -13.38 -14.11 11.15
N LYS A 160 -14.01 -13.84 9.99
CA LYS A 160 -14.32 -14.88 8.98
C LYS A 160 -13.06 -15.56 8.45
N LEU A 161 -11.95 -14.82 8.31
CA LEU A 161 -10.66 -15.35 7.89
C LEU A 161 -9.91 -16.08 9.02
N GLY A 162 -10.41 -16.04 10.27
CA GLY A 162 -9.79 -16.64 11.44
C GLY A 162 -8.61 -15.83 11.99
N VAL A 163 -8.68 -14.50 11.87
CA VAL A 163 -7.66 -13.54 12.34
C VAL A 163 -8.18 -12.81 13.55
N ASN A 164 -7.38 -12.73 14.61
CA ASN A 164 -7.70 -12.02 15.84
C ASN A 164 -7.15 -10.59 15.81
N HIS A 165 -7.70 -9.72 16.66
CA HIS A 165 -7.21 -8.34 16.77
C HIS A 165 -5.74 -8.24 17.19
N ALA A 166 -5.22 -9.23 17.92
CA ALA A 166 -3.82 -9.30 18.32
C ALA A 166 -2.87 -9.51 17.13
N ASP A 167 -3.37 -10.03 16.02
CA ASP A 167 -2.59 -10.28 14.81
C ASP A 167 -2.56 -9.05 13.89
N TYR A 168 -3.27 -7.98 14.23
CA TYR A 168 -3.35 -6.78 13.41
C TYR A 168 -2.04 -6.01 13.38
N ILE A 169 -1.61 -5.68 12.18
CA ILE A 169 -0.41 -4.90 11.89
C ILE A 169 -0.85 -3.59 11.24
N THR A 170 -0.58 -2.47 11.90
CA THR A 170 -0.83 -1.12 11.36
C THR A 170 0.43 -0.46 10.79
N LYS A 171 1.54 -1.19 10.79
CA LYS A 171 2.83 -0.75 10.24
C LYS A 171 2.82 -0.80 8.72
N ASN A 172 3.44 0.20 8.07
CA ASN A 172 3.67 0.18 6.63
C ASN A 172 4.84 -0.75 6.24
N TYR A 173 4.97 -1.04 4.94
CA TYR A 173 6.01 -1.95 4.44
C TYR A 173 7.44 -1.47 4.70
N ALA A 174 7.70 -0.16 4.71
CA ALA A 174 9.02 0.37 5.04
C ALA A 174 9.42 0.04 6.49
N THR A 175 8.47 0.16 7.43
CA THR A 175 8.69 -0.21 8.85
C THR A 175 8.88 -1.72 9.00
N LEU A 176 8.02 -2.53 8.35
CA LEU A 176 8.13 -3.99 8.39
C LEU A 176 9.45 -4.48 7.81
N PHE A 177 9.93 -3.86 6.74
CA PHE A 177 11.22 -4.17 6.14
C PHE A 177 12.38 -3.81 7.06
N ALA A 178 12.32 -2.65 7.73
CA ALA A 178 13.34 -2.25 8.70
C ALA A 178 13.41 -3.22 9.90
N GLU A 179 12.27 -3.73 10.37
CA GLU A 179 12.21 -4.76 11.42
C GLU A 179 12.79 -6.09 10.93
N TRP A 180 12.35 -6.56 9.76
CA TRP A 180 12.85 -7.77 9.14
C TRP A 180 14.38 -7.73 8.92
N ARG A 181 14.93 -6.57 8.47
CA ARG A 181 16.39 -6.40 8.33
C ARG A 181 17.14 -6.56 9.64
N ARG A 182 16.60 -6.03 10.74
CA ARG A 182 17.20 -6.17 12.08
C ARG A 182 17.17 -7.62 12.55
N GLU A 183 16.04 -8.28 12.40
CA GLU A 183 15.83 -9.68 12.81
C GLU A 183 16.72 -10.64 12.04
N THR A 184 16.85 -10.45 10.73
CA THR A 184 17.63 -11.32 9.84
C THR A 184 19.08 -10.86 9.65
N ARG A 185 19.47 -9.70 10.20
CA ARG A 185 20.76 -9.03 9.98
C ARG A 185 21.05 -8.77 8.48
N SER A 186 20.01 -8.63 7.68
CA SER A 186 20.13 -8.42 6.24
C SER A 186 20.67 -7.02 5.91
N ARG A 187 21.57 -6.96 4.90
CA ARG A 187 22.12 -5.69 4.35
C ARG A 187 21.30 -5.15 3.17
N ALA A 188 20.17 -5.77 2.83
CA ALA A 188 19.30 -5.32 1.75
C ALA A 188 18.87 -3.87 1.97
N GLN A 189 18.95 -3.02 0.93
CA GLN A 189 18.55 -1.61 0.99
C GLN A 189 17.15 -1.38 0.43
N GLU A 190 16.65 -2.31 -0.37
CA GLU A 190 15.34 -2.29 -1.00
C GLU A 190 14.60 -3.58 -0.71
N MET A 191 13.28 -3.53 -0.60
CA MET A 191 12.43 -4.70 -0.43
C MET A 191 12.00 -5.23 -1.80
N THR A 192 12.98 -5.64 -2.60
CA THR A 192 12.74 -6.30 -3.90
C THR A 192 13.12 -7.77 -3.83
N PHE A 193 12.47 -8.62 -4.62
CA PHE A 193 12.74 -10.07 -4.62
C PHE A 193 14.20 -10.36 -4.95
N GLN A 194 14.79 -9.59 -5.87
CA GLN A 194 16.19 -9.76 -6.25
C GLN A 194 17.15 -9.39 -5.13
N VAL A 195 16.93 -8.26 -4.45
CA VAL A 195 17.84 -7.73 -3.42
C VAL A 195 17.74 -8.55 -2.14
N VAL A 196 16.51 -8.91 -1.72
CA VAL A 196 16.28 -9.71 -0.51
C VAL A 196 16.88 -11.11 -0.66
N LYS A 197 16.72 -11.76 -1.83
CA LYS A 197 17.30 -13.09 -2.11
C LYS A 197 18.83 -13.08 -2.04
N LYS A 198 19.48 -12.03 -2.56
CA LYS A 198 20.96 -11.89 -2.52
C LYS A 198 21.49 -11.58 -1.12
N GLY A 199 20.71 -10.95 -0.27
CA GLY A 199 21.10 -10.56 1.10
C GLY A 199 21.06 -11.69 2.12
N HIS A 200 20.71 -12.93 1.71
CA HIS A 200 20.68 -14.14 2.54
C HIS A 200 21.87 -15.09 2.28
N ASN A 201 22.82 -14.70 1.41
CA ASN A 201 24.06 -15.45 1.12
C ASN A 201 25.27 -14.83 1.82
#